data_7fdc5ab3109818d63e23eb0e037cef29
#
_entry.id   7fdc5ab3109818d63e23eb0e037cef29
#
_cell.length_a   1.000
_cell.length_b   1.000
_cell.length_c   1.000
_cell.angle_alpha   90.00
_cell.angle_beta   90.00
_cell.angle_gamma   90.00
#
_symmetry.space_group_name_H-M   'P 1'
#
loop_
_entity.id
_entity.type
_entity.pdbx_description
1 polymer ?
#
loop_
_entity_poly.entity_id
_entity_poly.type
_entity_poly.pdbx_seq_one_letter_code
_entity_poly.pdbx_strand_id
1 'polypeptide(L)'
;MSAIPSPTPPAIPAPGKVSPALTPIEPKKHSLWKIILPLGVVVGGAVLAYQFWPRPQPAAKAAASGGVRTTKVAMGTLIRAVRVGGQTSARNFALLTVPVFRGGENRGNLNLLKLIKPGSMVKKGDLMAQIDAQAALDRLDDANDTVEQAAADIRKRQAEQEVDRGNLQQDLRVAKSDWDKAKMDDQAAEVKTEIEREFLHLNTEEYGARLKQMEGDVPTSLASDRSELKMLEINRDLLTIRRNRQAVDIKKFTIVAPMAGLVVMQQVFRSGEMGQVQEGDQVSAGQALMKIVDPFSMQVEAVVNQSDSSEFRIGQKAVVGLDAFPELRFKGHVYSIGALAIRSGRENFYVRNVPVGVAVEGRDARFIPDLSAWADVEVERQENVLLVPREAVQSEGGETVVYVKRASGFEKRTVQAGSHDATHTVVLAGLQAGEQVALERPK
;
A
#
# COMPACT_ATOMS: atom_id res chain seq x y z
N MET A 1 49.83 25.51 -30.19
CA MET A 1 50.10 26.36 -29.02
C MET A 1 49.08 27.45 -29.01
N SER A 2 48.08 27.31 -28.20
CA SER A 2 47.17 28.40 -27.81
C SER A 2 46.51 28.00 -26.48
N ALA A 3 46.85 28.74 -25.47
CA ALA A 3 46.48 28.54 -24.08
C ALA A 3 45.00 28.87 -23.82
N ILE A 4 44.32 27.97 -23.07
CA ILE A 4 42.96 28.17 -22.55
C ILE A 4 43.10 28.91 -21.21
N PRO A 5 42.41 30.05 -20.98
CA PRO A 5 42.42 30.73 -19.70
C PRO A 5 41.50 30.02 -18.67
N SER A 6 41.98 29.88 -17.46
CA SER A 6 41.29 29.31 -16.30
C SER A 6 40.16 30.24 -15.82
N PRO A 7 39.03 29.68 -15.29
CA PRO A 7 37.96 30.53 -14.74
C PRO A 7 38.31 30.98 -13.31
N THR A 8 38.07 32.27 -13.10
CA THR A 8 38.20 32.99 -11.80
C THR A 8 37.10 32.54 -10.83
N PRO A 9 37.37 32.30 -9.53
CA PRO A 9 36.34 31.98 -8.55
C PRO A 9 35.48 33.21 -8.18
N PRO A 10 34.20 33.00 -7.82
CA PRO A 10 33.29 34.10 -7.48
C PRO A 10 33.64 34.70 -6.11
N ALA A 11 33.53 36.04 -6.05
CA ALA A 11 33.78 36.86 -4.89
C ALA A 11 32.81 36.59 -3.71
N ILE A 12 33.37 36.55 -2.50
CA ILE A 12 32.66 36.43 -1.23
C ILE A 12 31.97 37.78 -0.94
N PRO A 13 30.68 37.86 -0.60
CA PRO A 13 30.02 39.10 -0.21
C PRO A 13 30.46 39.53 1.20
N ALA A 14 30.74 40.84 1.37
CA ALA A 14 31.14 41.51 2.59
C ALA A 14 30.09 41.43 3.70
N PRO A 15 30.46 41.46 5.00
CA PRO A 15 29.53 41.36 6.11
C PRO A 15 28.68 42.62 6.26
N GLY A 16 27.36 42.40 6.42
CA GLY A 16 26.38 43.44 6.65
C GLY A 16 26.55 44.16 7.98
N LYS A 17 26.25 45.44 7.96
CA LYS A 17 26.35 46.43 9.04
C LYS A 17 25.60 46.01 10.29
N VAL A 18 26.32 46.03 11.42
CA VAL A 18 25.83 45.87 12.78
C VAL A 18 24.94 47.09 13.13
N SER A 19 23.75 46.83 13.63
CA SER A 19 22.82 47.81 14.17
C SER A 19 23.34 48.42 15.47
N PRO A 20 22.99 49.68 15.80
CA PRO A 20 23.61 50.45 16.87
C PRO A 20 23.18 49.94 18.25
N ALA A 21 24.15 50.05 19.18
CA ALA A 21 24.09 49.73 20.59
C ALA A 21 22.94 50.48 21.32
N LEU A 22 22.25 49.76 22.17
CA LEU A 22 21.35 50.34 23.18
C LEU A 22 22.15 51.16 24.20
N THR A 23 21.78 52.40 24.38
CA THR A 23 22.27 53.33 25.37
C THR A 23 21.94 52.83 26.79
N PRO A 24 22.86 52.96 27.77
CA PRO A 24 22.55 52.56 29.15
C PRO A 24 21.63 53.62 29.81
N ILE A 25 20.56 53.13 30.44
CA ILE A 25 19.66 53.94 31.27
C ILE A 25 20.35 54.19 32.61
N GLU A 26 20.66 55.46 32.95
CA GLU A 26 21.15 55.84 34.25
C GLU A 26 20.08 55.59 35.36
N PRO A 27 20.48 55.05 36.52
CA PRO A 27 19.51 54.86 37.63
C PRO A 27 19.27 56.15 38.37
N LYS A 28 18.05 56.66 38.36
CA LYS A 28 17.57 57.73 39.27
C LYS A 28 17.78 57.29 40.71
N LYS A 29 18.60 58.00 41.44
CA LYS A 29 18.73 57.94 42.92
C LYS A 29 17.41 58.28 43.58
N HIS A 30 16.62 57.29 43.94
CA HIS A 30 15.50 57.50 44.88
C HIS A 30 16.01 57.31 46.30
N SER A 31 15.74 58.36 47.11
CA SER A 31 16.07 58.45 48.53
C SER A 31 15.46 57.24 49.32
N LEU A 32 16.33 56.32 49.76
CA LEU A 32 15.96 55.10 50.49
C LEU A 32 15.28 55.32 51.84
N TRP A 33 15.28 56.57 52.33
CA TRP A 33 14.73 56.88 53.69
C TRP A 33 13.20 56.92 53.72
N LYS A 34 12.51 57.08 52.61
CA LYS A 34 11.04 57.07 52.57
C LYS A 34 10.44 55.66 52.57
N ILE A 35 11.25 54.64 52.38
CA ILE A 35 10.81 53.22 52.28
C ILE A 35 11.10 52.47 53.61
N ILE A 36 12.08 52.88 54.38
CA ILE A 36 12.53 52.20 55.63
C ILE A 36 11.53 52.36 56.78
N LEU A 37 10.85 53.53 56.88
CA LEU A 37 9.93 53.82 57.99
C LEU A 37 8.62 53.00 57.93
N PRO A 38 7.95 52.79 56.81
CA PRO A 38 6.76 51.93 56.79
C PRO A 38 7.11 50.46 56.89
N LEU A 39 8.31 50.02 56.43
CA LEU A 39 8.73 48.62 56.52
C LEU A 39 8.99 48.17 57.95
N GLY A 40 9.50 49.05 58.83
CA GLY A 40 9.70 48.78 60.25
C GLY A 40 8.38 48.52 61.00
N VAL A 41 7.33 49.27 60.68
CA VAL A 41 6.03 49.08 61.31
C VAL A 41 5.34 47.79 60.85
N VAL A 42 5.51 47.39 59.57
CA VAL A 42 4.93 46.17 59.07
C VAL A 42 5.68 44.94 59.63
N VAL A 43 7.01 44.99 59.74
CA VAL A 43 7.81 43.90 60.30
C VAL A 43 7.57 43.75 61.80
N GLY A 44 7.43 44.88 62.55
CA GLY A 44 7.07 44.85 63.97
C GLY A 44 5.67 44.30 64.22
N GLY A 45 4.69 44.68 63.40
CA GLY A 45 3.32 44.12 63.45
C GLY A 45 3.28 42.62 63.09
N ALA A 46 4.08 42.21 62.13
CA ALA A 46 4.16 40.78 61.74
C ALA A 46 4.84 39.92 62.83
N VAL A 47 5.83 40.43 63.52
CA VAL A 47 6.48 39.71 64.65
C VAL A 47 5.51 39.60 65.84
N LEU A 48 4.73 40.66 66.19
CA LEU A 48 3.74 40.57 67.22
C LEU A 48 2.58 39.65 66.84
N ALA A 49 2.10 39.67 65.58
CA ALA A 49 1.07 38.76 65.09
C ALA A 49 1.60 37.30 65.07
N TYR A 50 2.90 37.09 64.81
CA TYR A 50 3.51 35.76 64.84
C TYR A 50 3.66 35.23 66.28
N GLN A 51 3.84 36.09 67.32
CA GLN A 51 3.89 35.67 68.69
C GLN A 51 2.51 35.35 69.28
N PHE A 52 1.44 36.04 68.85
CA PHE A 52 0.06 35.81 69.29
C PHE A 52 -0.78 34.93 68.36
N TRP A 53 -0.19 34.44 67.21
CA TRP A 53 -0.88 33.48 66.37
C TRP A 53 -1.02 32.17 67.12
N PRO A 54 -2.26 31.66 67.32
CA PRO A 54 -2.38 30.35 67.96
C PRO A 54 -1.65 29.35 67.08
N ARG A 55 -0.52 28.85 67.55
CA ARG A 55 0.19 27.77 66.90
C ARG A 55 -0.81 26.64 66.74
N PRO A 56 -1.11 26.16 65.50
CA PRO A 56 -1.84 24.92 65.39
C PRO A 56 -1.06 23.91 66.21
N GLN A 57 -1.66 23.41 67.27
CA GLN A 57 -1.09 22.26 67.98
C GLN A 57 -0.81 21.22 66.87
N PRO A 58 0.40 20.68 66.80
CA PRO A 58 0.62 19.54 65.91
C PRO A 58 -0.45 18.55 66.38
N ALA A 59 -1.45 18.31 65.45
CA ALA A 59 -2.37 17.20 65.63
C ALA A 59 -1.46 16.06 66.04
N ALA A 60 -1.68 15.56 67.27
CA ALA A 60 -0.93 14.46 67.80
C ALA A 60 -0.83 13.47 66.63
N LYS A 61 0.44 13.30 66.12
CA LYS A 61 0.70 12.16 65.27
C LYS A 61 0.17 11.02 66.09
N ALA A 62 -1.07 10.58 65.73
CA ALA A 62 -1.52 9.30 66.16
C ALA A 62 -0.29 8.42 65.85
N ALA A 63 0.32 7.93 66.90
CA ALA A 63 1.44 7.05 66.81
C ALA A 63 1.03 6.07 65.72
N ALA A 64 1.66 6.16 64.55
CA ALA A 64 1.55 5.11 63.60
C ALA A 64 2.11 3.90 64.33
N SER A 65 1.25 3.26 65.08
CA SER A 65 1.47 1.88 65.46
C SER A 65 1.84 1.24 64.10
N GLY A 66 3.05 0.77 64.00
CA GLY A 66 3.58 0.11 62.81
C GLY A 66 2.76 -1.13 62.46
N GLY A 67 1.50 -0.88 62.18
CA GLY A 67 0.53 -1.89 61.76
C GLY A 67 0.85 -2.24 60.34
N VAL A 68 1.33 -3.46 60.14
CA VAL A 68 1.49 -4.06 58.80
C VAL A 68 0.18 -3.80 58.04
N ARG A 69 0.30 -3.18 56.87
CA ARG A 69 -0.86 -2.94 55.97
C ARG A 69 -1.49 -4.28 55.58
N THR A 70 -2.79 -4.39 55.76
CA THR A 70 -3.53 -5.63 55.44
C THR A 70 -4.61 -5.38 54.43
N THR A 71 -4.89 -6.35 53.59
CA THR A 71 -6.03 -6.35 52.66
C THR A 71 -6.86 -7.62 52.83
N LYS A 72 -8.13 -7.58 52.41
CA LYS A 72 -9.00 -8.76 52.44
C LYS A 72 -8.85 -9.55 51.16
N VAL A 73 -8.75 -10.87 51.27
CA VAL A 73 -8.84 -11.80 50.17
C VAL A 73 -10.25 -11.78 49.58
N ALA A 74 -10.37 -11.45 48.33
CA ALA A 74 -11.67 -11.34 47.64
C ALA A 74 -11.77 -12.38 46.51
N MET A 75 -13.00 -12.84 46.28
CA MET A 75 -13.31 -13.57 45.05
C MET A 75 -13.45 -12.56 43.93
N GLY A 76 -12.84 -12.86 42.79
CA GLY A 76 -12.88 -11.96 41.65
C GLY A 76 -12.53 -12.67 40.33
N THR A 77 -12.39 -11.88 39.29
CA THR A 77 -11.92 -12.35 37.96
C THR A 77 -10.51 -11.85 37.73
N LEU A 78 -9.57 -12.77 37.50
CA LEU A 78 -8.25 -12.43 37.01
C LEU A 78 -8.30 -12.32 35.49
N ILE A 79 -7.78 -11.22 34.96
CA ILE A 79 -7.59 -11.03 33.53
C ILE A 79 -6.10 -10.76 33.30
N ARG A 80 -5.43 -11.69 32.67
CA ARG A 80 -4.04 -11.51 32.27
C ARG A 80 -4.03 -11.05 30.82
N ALA A 81 -3.57 -9.83 30.61
CA ALA A 81 -3.45 -9.22 29.28
C ALA A 81 -1.96 -9.05 28.93
N VAL A 82 -1.63 -9.33 27.69
CA VAL A 82 -0.32 -9.06 27.12
C VAL A 82 -0.44 -7.87 26.17
N ARG A 83 0.39 -6.84 26.42
CA ARG A 83 0.45 -5.66 25.57
C ARG A 83 1.35 -5.91 24.38
N VAL A 84 0.81 -5.67 23.19
CA VAL A 84 1.54 -5.73 21.92
C VAL A 84 1.49 -4.37 21.25
N GLY A 85 2.64 -3.91 20.74
CA GLY A 85 2.76 -2.66 20.00
C GLY A 85 2.73 -2.94 18.50
N GLY A 86 2.19 -1.98 17.76
CA GLY A 86 2.10 -2.07 16.31
C GLY A 86 1.64 -0.77 15.67
N GLN A 87 1.11 -0.87 14.48
CA GLN A 87 0.57 0.25 13.72
C GLN A 87 -0.85 -0.05 13.24
N THR A 88 -1.62 1.01 13.07
CA THR A 88 -2.95 0.90 12.48
C THR A 88 -2.85 0.62 10.99
N SER A 89 -3.69 -0.26 10.49
CA SER A 89 -3.87 -0.48 9.06
C SER A 89 -5.35 -0.74 8.74
N ALA A 90 -5.71 -0.71 7.47
CA ALA A 90 -7.04 -1.13 7.06
C ALA A 90 -6.95 -2.54 6.48
N ARG A 91 -7.83 -3.44 6.91
CA ARG A 91 -7.91 -4.79 6.37
C ARG A 91 -8.37 -4.80 4.92
N ASN A 92 -9.35 -3.94 4.59
CA ASN A 92 -9.83 -3.77 3.23
C ASN A 92 -9.21 -2.50 2.65
N PHE A 93 -8.33 -2.68 1.68
CA PHE A 93 -7.70 -1.57 0.97
C PHE A 93 -7.47 -1.94 -0.50
N ALA A 94 -7.38 -0.95 -1.35
CA ALA A 94 -6.95 -1.09 -2.74
C ALA A 94 -5.70 -0.23 -2.95
N LEU A 95 -4.61 -0.86 -3.37
CA LEU A 95 -3.39 -0.17 -3.76
C LEU A 95 -3.52 0.28 -5.21
N LEU A 96 -3.36 1.58 -5.47
CA LEU A 96 -3.34 2.15 -6.80
C LEU A 96 -1.89 2.38 -7.22
N THR A 97 -1.52 1.68 -8.28
CA THR A 97 -0.19 1.78 -8.88
C THR A 97 -0.28 2.40 -10.27
N VAL A 98 0.81 3.00 -10.72
CA VAL A 98 0.95 3.44 -12.11
C VAL A 98 0.82 2.22 -13.03
N PRO A 99 -0.03 2.26 -14.04
CA PRO A 99 -0.22 1.13 -14.94
C PRO A 99 1.07 0.70 -15.62
N VAL A 100 1.23 -0.62 -15.78
CA VAL A 100 2.30 -1.19 -16.59
C VAL A 100 1.78 -1.37 -18.00
N PHE A 101 2.45 -0.77 -18.97
CA PHE A 101 2.13 -0.89 -20.39
C PHE A 101 2.92 -2.04 -21.02
N ARG A 102 2.23 -2.85 -21.82
CA ARG A 102 2.85 -3.94 -22.59
C ARG A 102 3.40 -3.40 -23.91
N GLY A 103 4.65 -3.00 -23.91
CA GLY A 103 5.36 -2.50 -25.09
C GLY A 103 6.60 -1.73 -24.63
N GLY A 104 7.75 -1.99 -25.22
CA GLY A 104 9.04 -1.43 -24.78
C GLY A 104 9.12 0.10 -24.80
N GLU A 105 8.22 0.74 -25.53
CA GLU A 105 8.26 2.18 -25.83
C GLU A 105 7.66 3.06 -24.73
N ASN A 106 6.82 2.50 -23.82
CA ASN A 106 6.22 3.24 -22.70
C ASN A 106 6.92 2.96 -21.35
N ARG A 107 8.17 2.54 -21.34
CA ARG A 107 8.97 2.32 -20.13
C ARG A 107 9.58 3.60 -19.56
N GLY A 108 9.36 4.73 -20.20
CA GLY A 108 9.84 6.04 -19.74
C GLY A 108 9.06 6.55 -18.51
N ASN A 109 9.56 7.64 -17.96
CA ASN A 109 8.87 8.38 -16.93
C ASN A 109 7.57 8.96 -17.48
N LEU A 110 6.48 8.76 -16.76
CA LEU A 110 5.15 9.25 -17.09
C LEU A 110 4.87 10.51 -16.27
N ASN A 111 4.36 11.56 -16.90
CA ASN A 111 4.03 12.79 -16.19
C ASN A 111 2.62 12.69 -15.60
N LEU A 112 2.47 13.07 -14.35
CA LEU A 112 1.20 13.10 -13.64
C LEU A 112 0.53 14.46 -13.85
N LEU A 113 -0.63 14.50 -14.52
CA LEU A 113 -1.34 15.74 -14.80
C LEU A 113 -2.27 16.17 -13.66
N LYS A 114 -3.00 15.21 -13.08
CA LYS A 114 -3.94 15.46 -11.99
C LYS A 114 -3.82 14.38 -10.93
N LEU A 115 -4.01 14.79 -9.69
CA LEU A 115 -3.99 13.90 -8.53
C LEU A 115 -5.09 14.31 -7.55
N ILE A 116 -5.79 13.31 -7.00
CA ILE A 116 -6.77 13.55 -5.94
C ILE A 116 -6.08 14.03 -4.68
N LYS A 117 -6.76 14.88 -3.90
CA LYS A 117 -6.20 15.38 -2.63
C LYS A 117 -6.11 14.25 -1.59
N PRO A 118 -5.00 14.17 -0.83
CA PRO A 118 -4.88 13.23 0.29
C PRO A 118 -5.97 13.45 1.33
N GLY A 119 -6.42 12.39 1.98
CA GLY A 119 -7.45 12.45 3.03
C GLY A 119 -8.87 12.65 2.52
N SER A 120 -9.12 12.69 1.20
CA SER A 120 -10.47 12.79 0.66
C SER A 120 -11.20 11.44 0.69
N MET A 121 -12.52 11.48 0.91
CA MET A 121 -13.40 10.32 0.74
C MET A 121 -13.82 10.21 -0.72
N VAL A 122 -13.68 9.01 -1.29
CA VAL A 122 -13.99 8.73 -2.68
C VAL A 122 -14.99 7.61 -2.82
N LYS A 123 -15.72 7.61 -3.94
CA LYS A 123 -16.63 6.54 -4.35
C LYS A 123 -15.97 5.69 -5.42
N LYS A 124 -16.46 4.49 -5.61
CA LYS A 124 -16.04 3.63 -6.72
C LYS A 124 -16.29 4.33 -8.07
N GLY A 125 -15.24 4.42 -8.89
CA GLY A 125 -15.27 5.06 -10.21
C GLY A 125 -14.81 6.52 -10.23
N ASP A 126 -14.57 7.15 -9.07
CA ASP A 126 -14.06 8.53 -9.02
C ASP A 126 -12.64 8.60 -9.61
N LEU A 127 -12.31 9.74 -10.24
CA LEU A 127 -11.00 10.00 -10.80
C LEU A 127 -9.96 10.16 -9.68
N MET A 128 -8.96 9.30 -9.67
CA MET A 128 -7.90 9.30 -8.66
C MET A 128 -6.63 10.01 -9.15
N ALA A 129 -6.23 9.68 -10.36
CA ALA A 129 -5.07 10.28 -10.99
C ALA A 129 -5.23 10.27 -12.51
N GLN A 130 -4.68 11.26 -13.17
CA GLN A 130 -4.61 11.36 -14.63
C GLN A 130 -3.16 11.53 -15.04
N ILE A 131 -2.69 10.61 -15.86
CA ILE A 131 -1.35 10.61 -16.43
C ILE A 131 -1.43 11.24 -17.82
N ASP A 132 -0.38 11.92 -18.26
CA ASP A 132 -0.27 12.46 -19.60
C ASP A 132 -0.30 11.34 -20.64
N ALA A 133 -1.35 11.35 -21.46
CA ALA A 133 -1.58 10.36 -22.50
C ALA A 133 -1.27 10.89 -23.91
N GLN A 134 -0.79 12.15 -24.06
CA GLN A 134 -0.66 12.78 -25.38
C GLN A 134 0.17 11.92 -26.34
N ALA A 135 1.36 11.51 -25.94
CA ALA A 135 2.21 10.66 -26.77
C ALA A 135 1.60 9.26 -27.07
N ALA A 136 0.67 8.78 -26.24
CA ALA A 136 -0.04 7.55 -26.49
C ALA A 136 -1.22 7.76 -27.45
N LEU A 137 -1.87 8.91 -27.40
CA LEU A 137 -2.92 9.31 -28.34
C LEU A 137 -2.35 9.49 -29.75
N ASP A 138 -1.25 10.22 -29.87
CA ASP A 138 -0.55 10.42 -31.16
C ASP A 138 -0.19 9.07 -31.81
N ARG A 139 0.32 8.12 -31.02
CA ARG A 139 0.62 6.76 -31.53
C ARG A 139 -0.63 5.95 -31.88
N LEU A 140 -1.75 6.18 -31.22
CA LEU A 140 -3.02 5.56 -31.60
C LEU A 140 -3.48 6.09 -32.96
N ASP A 141 -3.33 7.38 -33.19
CA ASP A 141 -3.69 7.99 -34.48
C ASP A 141 -2.80 7.46 -35.60
N ASP A 142 -1.48 7.39 -35.40
CA ASP A 142 -0.53 6.73 -36.34
C ASP A 142 -0.93 5.26 -36.63
N ALA A 143 -1.37 4.55 -35.59
CA ALA A 143 -1.80 3.16 -35.75
C ALA A 143 -3.14 3.05 -36.48
N ASN A 144 -4.06 4.01 -36.34
CA ASN A 144 -5.29 4.08 -37.10
C ASN A 144 -4.98 4.29 -38.58
N ASP A 145 -4.09 5.25 -38.90
CA ASP A 145 -3.65 5.54 -40.28
C ASP A 145 -3.00 4.32 -40.92
N THR A 146 -2.18 3.59 -40.18
CA THR A 146 -1.51 2.37 -40.70
C THR A 146 -2.54 1.26 -41.02
N VAL A 147 -3.59 1.11 -40.21
CA VAL A 147 -4.69 0.16 -40.46
C VAL A 147 -5.49 0.58 -41.68
N GLU A 148 -5.78 1.89 -41.82
CA GLU A 148 -6.51 2.43 -42.96
C GLU A 148 -5.71 2.25 -44.26
N GLN A 149 -4.40 2.53 -44.23
CA GLN A 149 -3.50 2.28 -45.36
C GLN A 149 -3.52 0.81 -45.78
N ALA A 150 -3.39 -0.14 -44.83
CA ALA A 150 -3.44 -1.57 -45.14
C ALA A 150 -4.80 -1.99 -45.72
N ALA A 151 -5.89 -1.37 -45.27
CA ALA A 151 -7.21 -1.61 -45.86
C ALA A 151 -7.35 -1.01 -47.27
N ALA A 152 -6.71 0.12 -47.56
CA ALA A 152 -6.66 0.69 -48.89
C ALA A 152 -5.81 -0.19 -49.84
N ASP A 153 -4.68 -0.72 -49.36
CA ASP A 153 -3.85 -1.63 -50.14
C ASP A 153 -4.60 -2.91 -50.56
N ILE A 154 -5.41 -3.47 -49.65
CA ILE A 154 -6.30 -4.60 -49.98
C ILE A 154 -7.27 -4.21 -51.07
N ARG A 155 -7.98 -3.07 -50.98
CA ARG A 155 -8.91 -2.60 -51.99
C ARG A 155 -8.23 -2.38 -53.34
N LYS A 156 -7.06 -1.76 -53.33
CA LYS A 156 -6.23 -1.57 -54.52
C LYS A 156 -5.88 -2.91 -55.18
N ARG A 157 -5.39 -3.86 -54.41
CA ARG A 157 -4.98 -5.17 -54.95
C ARG A 157 -6.21 -5.96 -55.47
N GLN A 158 -7.35 -5.87 -54.80
CA GLN A 158 -8.60 -6.47 -55.30
C GLN A 158 -9.00 -5.93 -56.69
N ALA A 159 -8.93 -4.58 -56.85
CA ALA A 159 -9.21 -3.96 -58.14
C ALA A 159 -8.23 -4.36 -59.22
N GLU A 160 -6.91 -4.40 -58.89
CA GLU A 160 -5.88 -4.90 -59.83
C GLU A 160 -6.14 -6.36 -60.28
N GLN A 161 -6.46 -7.24 -59.32
CA GLN A 161 -6.75 -8.65 -59.60
C GLN A 161 -8.02 -8.81 -60.45
N GLU A 162 -9.02 -7.91 -60.31
CA GLU A 162 -10.21 -7.94 -61.13
C GLU A 162 -9.89 -7.59 -62.60
N VAL A 163 -8.99 -6.60 -62.81
CA VAL A 163 -8.47 -6.24 -64.14
C VAL A 163 -7.67 -7.40 -64.73
N ASP A 164 -6.73 -7.97 -63.97
CA ASP A 164 -5.88 -9.08 -64.40
C ASP A 164 -6.72 -10.31 -64.78
N ARG A 165 -7.77 -10.61 -63.99
CA ARG A 165 -8.74 -11.67 -64.29
C ARG A 165 -9.52 -11.40 -65.56
N GLY A 166 -9.93 -10.12 -65.79
CA GLY A 166 -10.59 -9.71 -67.02
C GLY A 166 -9.69 -9.95 -68.26
N ASN A 167 -8.41 -9.58 -68.16
CA ASN A 167 -7.41 -9.79 -69.19
C ASN A 167 -7.20 -11.28 -69.47
N LEU A 168 -6.99 -12.07 -68.42
CA LEU A 168 -6.81 -13.53 -68.53
C LEU A 168 -8.00 -14.22 -69.20
N GLN A 169 -9.26 -13.81 -68.87
CA GLN A 169 -10.44 -14.33 -69.54
C GLN A 169 -10.55 -13.91 -71.01
N GLN A 170 -10.07 -12.71 -71.35
CA GLN A 170 -9.96 -12.27 -72.75
C GLN A 170 -8.97 -13.08 -73.53
N ASP A 171 -7.77 -13.27 -72.98
CA ASP A 171 -6.71 -14.07 -73.59
C ASP A 171 -7.16 -15.53 -73.84
N LEU A 172 -7.86 -16.13 -72.85
CA LEU A 172 -8.42 -17.46 -72.95
C LEU A 172 -9.47 -17.53 -74.08
N ARG A 173 -10.35 -16.49 -74.22
CA ARG A 173 -11.32 -16.43 -75.32
C ARG A 173 -10.65 -16.33 -76.68
N VAL A 174 -9.56 -15.53 -76.80
CA VAL A 174 -8.76 -15.41 -78.03
C VAL A 174 -8.11 -16.74 -78.38
N ALA A 175 -7.39 -17.37 -77.42
CA ALA A 175 -6.73 -18.67 -77.64
C ALA A 175 -7.74 -19.75 -78.04
N LYS A 176 -8.93 -19.77 -77.47
CA LYS A 176 -10.03 -20.67 -77.89
C LYS A 176 -10.52 -20.40 -79.30
N SER A 177 -10.69 -19.13 -79.68
CA SER A 177 -11.13 -18.73 -81.03
C SER A 177 -10.06 -19.12 -82.08
N ASP A 178 -8.76 -18.93 -81.76
CA ASP A 178 -7.65 -19.29 -82.60
C ASP A 178 -7.58 -20.81 -82.81
N TRP A 179 -7.80 -21.60 -81.74
CA TRP A 179 -7.84 -23.06 -81.82
C TRP A 179 -9.06 -23.52 -82.64
N ASP A 180 -10.27 -22.95 -82.40
CA ASP A 180 -11.48 -23.28 -83.16
C ASP A 180 -11.29 -23.00 -84.65
N LYS A 181 -10.65 -21.87 -85.00
CA LYS A 181 -10.30 -21.51 -86.35
C LYS A 181 -9.30 -22.50 -86.98
N ALA A 182 -8.21 -22.82 -86.29
CA ALA A 182 -7.22 -23.79 -86.76
C ALA A 182 -7.85 -25.17 -87.03
N LYS A 183 -8.77 -25.61 -86.15
CA LYS A 183 -9.51 -26.85 -86.24
C LYS A 183 -10.45 -26.87 -87.48
N MET A 184 -11.10 -25.76 -87.82
CA MET A 184 -11.92 -25.63 -89.03
C MET A 184 -11.06 -25.66 -90.26
N ASP A 185 -9.84 -25.03 -90.25
CA ASP A 185 -8.93 -25.02 -91.36
C ASP A 185 -8.34 -26.43 -91.58
N ASP A 186 -8.06 -27.21 -90.51
CA ASP A 186 -7.64 -28.61 -90.62
C ASP A 186 -8.72 -29.52 -91.15
N GLN A 187 -9.98 -29.35 -90.74
CA GLN A 187 -11.11 -30.10 -91.33
C GLN A 187 -11.38 -29.81 -92.82
N ALA A 188 -11.05 -28.61 -93.30
CA ALA A 188 -11.16 -28.23 -94.71
C ALA A 188 -9.92 -28.67 -95.54
N ALA A 189 -8.95 -29.32 -94.95
CA ALA A 189 -7.66 -29.70 -95.57
C ALA A 189 -7.74 -30.96 -96.48
N GLU A 190 -8.93 -31.63 -96.52
CA GLU A 190 -9.13 -32.86 -97.37
C GLU A 190 -8.84 -32.66 -98.85
N VAL A 191 -8.86 -31.46 -99.39
CA VAL A 191 -8.57 -31.11 -100.78
C VAL A 191 -7.18 -30.48 -100.97
N LYS A 192 -6.31 -30.44 -99.96
CA LYS A 192 -4.97 -29.84 -100.01
C LYS A 192 -3.88 -30.88 -100.18
N THR A 193 -2.70 -30.39 -100.50
CA THR A 193 -1.49 -31.27 -100.65
C THR A 193 -1.17 -31.88 -99.28
N GLU A 194 -0.38 -33.00 -99.29
CA GLU A 194 -0.04 -33.76 -98.10
C GLU A 194 0.81 -32.92 -97.09
N ILE A 195 1.68 -32.09 -97.62
CA ILE A 195 2.54 -31.18 -96.82
C ILE A 195 1.65 -30.07 -96.16
N GLU A 196 0.67 -29.54 -96.87
CA GLU A 196 -0.25 -28.54 -96.36
C GLU A 196 -1.17 -29.14 -95.29
N ARG A 197 -1.60 -30.38 -95.42
CA ARG A 197 -2.41 -31.07 -94.38
C ARG A 197 -1.61 -31.26 -93.10
N GLU A 198 -0.37 -31.79 -93.25
CA GLU A 198 0.51 -31.96 -92.08
C GLU A 198 0.77 -30.62 -91.35
N PHE A 199 1.02 -29.54 -92.10
CA PHE A 199 1.19 -28.21 -91.53
C PHE A 199 -0.07 -27.72 -90.75
N LEU A 200 -1.28 -27.92 -91.34
CA LEU A 200 -2.52 -27.50 -90.69
C LEU A 200 -2.80 -28.37 -89.44
N HIS A 201 -2.46 -29.66 -89.49
CA HIS A 201 -2.62 -30.52 -88.33
C HIS A 201 -1.67 -30.11 -87.18
N LEU A 202 -0.36 -29.89 -87.48
CA LEU A 202 0.59 -29.39 -86.47
C LEU A 202 0.15 -28.03 -85.91
N ASN A 203 -0.38 -27.13 -86.72
CA ASN A 203 -0.88 -25.85 -86.25
C ASN A 203 -2.08 -26.01 -85.32
N THR A 204 -2.99 -26.95 -85.60
CA THR A 204 -4.14 -27.25 -84.71
C THR A 204 -3.65 -27.84 -83.40
N GLU A 205 -2.62 -28.74 -83.42
CA GLU A 205 -1.98 -29.26 -82.19
C GLU A 205 -1.35 -28.13 -81.36
N GLU A 206 -0.58 -27.21 -82.03
CA GLU A 206 0.03 -26.04 -81.32
C GLU A 206 -0.97 -25.17 -80.67
N TYR A 207 -2.04 -24.73 -81.36
CA TYR A 207 -3.10 -23.90 -80.74
C TYR A 207 -3.86 -24.66 -79.66
N GLY A 208 -4.05 -25.98 -79.81
CA GLY A 208 -4.67 -26.81 -78.80
C GLY A 208 -3.82 -26.96 -77.54
N ALA A 209 -2.53 -27.15 -77.74
CA ALA A 209 -1.57 -27.19 -76.63
C ALA A 209 -1.50 -25.85 -75.87
N ARG A 210 -1.49 -24.71 -76.60
CA ARG A 210 -1.54 -23.37 -76.05
C ARG A 210 -2.81 -23.10 -75.24
N LEU A 211 -3.97 -23.46 -75.80
CA LEU A 211 -5.23 -23.34 -75.08
C LEU A 211 -5.26 -24.14 -73.79
N LYS A 212 -4.81 -25.41 -73.84
CA LYS A 212 -4.71 -26.31 -72.69
C LYS A 212 -3.77 -25.78 -71.61
N GLN A 213 -2.64 -25.20 -72.02
CA GLN A 213 -1.74 -24.53 -71.10
C GLN A 213 -2.40 -23.35 -70.41
N MET A 214 -3.05 -22.45 -71.14
CA MET A 214 -3.73 -21.30 -70.58
C MET A 214 -4.87 -21.71 -69.63
N GLU A 215 -5.65 -22.77 -70.00
CA GLU A 215 -6.65 -23.34 -69.10
C GLU A 215 -6.05 -23.87 -67.78
N GLY A 216 -4.83 -24.45 -67.85
CA GLY A 216 -4.09 -24.91 -66.66
C GLY A 216 -3.52 -23.79 -65.78
N ASP A 217 -3.18 -22.64 -66.41
CA ASP A 217 -2.65 -21.47 -65.70
C ASP A 217 -3.72 -20.69 -64.92
N VAL A 218 -4.99 -20.71 -65.35
CA VAL A 218 -6.10 -20.02 -64.68
C VAL A 218 -6.24 -20.39 -63.18
N PRO A 219 -6.36 -21.67 -62.79
CA PRO A 219 -6.53 -22.05 -61.40
C PRO A 219 -5.31 -21.68 -60.57
N THR A 220 -4.12 -21.76 -61.16
CA THR A 220 -2.84 -21.39 -60.49
C THR A 220 -2.79 -19.88 -60.17
N SER A 221 -3.13 -19.05 -61.18
CA SER A 221 -3.24 -17.60 -61.00
C SER A 221 -4.25 -17.23 -59.93
N LEU A 222 -5.47 -17.82 -59.95
CA LEU A 222 -6.49 -17.60 -58.95
C LEU A 222 -6.08 -18.04 -57.55
N ALA A 223 -5.29 -19.12 -57.42
CA ALA A 223 -4.75 -19.57 -56.13
C ALA A 223 -3.68 -18.60 -55.59
N SER A 224 -2.84 -18.10 -56.50
CA SER A 224 -1.82 -17.05 -56.15
C SER A 224 -2.53 -15.77 -55.68
N ASP A 225 -3.51 -15.26 -56.38
CA ASP A 225 -4.27 -14.08 -56.07
C ASP A 225 -4.95 -14.18 -54.69
N ARG A 226 -5.58 -15.33 -54.42
CA ARG A 226 -6.19 -15.58 -53.08
C ARG A 226 -5.12 -15.59 -51.96
N SER A 227 -3.98 -16.18 -52.23
CA SER A 227 -2.92 -16.25 -51.24
C SER A 227 -2.34 -14.87 -50.91
N GLU A 228 -2.20 -14.04 -51.95
CA GLU A 228 -1.71 -12.68 -51.79
C GLU A 228 -2.69 -11.80 -50.99
N LEU A 229 -4.00 -11.83 -51.36
CA LEU A 229 -5.04 -11.15 -50.59
C LEU A 229 -5.04 -11.63 -49.13
N LYS A 230 -4.91 -12.93 -48.91
CA LYS A 230 -4.89 -13.49 -47.57
C LYS A 230 -3.71 -12.99 -46.76
N MET A 231 -2.55 -12.82 -47.36
CA MET A 231 -1.37 -12.22 -46.70
C MET A 231 -1.64 -10.76 -46.31
N LEU A 232 -2.23 -9.96 -47.20
CA LEU A 232 -2.59 -8.56 -46.92
C LEU A 232 -3.65 -8.46 -45.81
N GLU A 233 -4.68 -9.35 -45.82
CA GLU A 233 -5.67 -9.43 -44.75
C GLU A 233 -5.04 -9.75 -43.40
N ILE A 234 -4.15 -10.75 -43.34
CA ILE A 234 -3.41 -11.11 -42.10
C ILE A 234 -2.62 -9.92 -41.60
N ASN A 235 -1.94 -9.20 -42.49
CA ASN A 235 -1.19 -8.00 -42.11
C ASN A 235 -2.10 -6.92 -41.51
N ARG A 236 -3.23 -6.58 -42.19
CA ARG A 236 -4.23 -5.66 -41.65
C ARG A 236 -4.75 -6.10 -40.28
N ASP A 237 -5.05 -7.39 -40.10
CA ASP A 237 -5.54 -7.94 -38.85
C ASP A 237 -4.50 -7.81 -37.71
N LEU A 238 -3.23 -8.04 -37.99
CA LEU A 238 -2.14 -7.82 -37.06
C LEU A 238 -2.02 -6.35 -36.66
N LEU A 239 -2.11 -5.43 -37.62
CA LEU A 239 -2.11 -3.98 -37.36
C LEU A 239 -3.34 -3.57 -36.52
N THR A 240 -4.50 -4.12 -36.84
CA THR A 240 -5.76 -3.90 -36.09
C THR A 240 -5.64 -4.37 -34.63
N ILE A 241 -5.02 -5.53 -34.39
CA ILE A 241 -4.75 -6.04 -33.04
C ILE A 241 -3.81 -5.09 -32.27
N ARG A 242 -2.75 -4.59 -32.93
CA ARG A 242 -1.83 -3.59 -32.32
C ARG A 242 -2.57 -2.32 -31.95
N ARG A 243 -3.34 -1.75 -32.86
CA ARG A 243 -4.15 -0.56 -32.66
C ARG A 243 -5.15 -0.74 -31.48
N ASN A 244 -5.84 -1.89 -31.43
CA ASN A 244 -6.79 -2.17 -30.36
C ASN A 244 -6.09 -2.27 -28.99
N ARG A 245 -4.88 -2.83 -28.94
CA ARG A 245 -4.06 -2.85 -27.70
C ARG A 245 -3.72 -1.43 -27.25
N GLN A 246 -3.29 -0.57 -28.14
CA GLN A 246 -2.98 0.84 -27.83
C GLN A 246 -4.22 1.57 -27.32
N ALA A 247 -5.38 1.39 -27.94
CA ALA A 247 -6.64 1.97 -27.50
C ALA A 247 -7.06 1.52 -26.09
N VAL A 248 -6.81 0.27 -25.73
CA VAL A 248 -7.02 -0.25 -24.36
C VAL A 248 -6.01 0.35 -23.38
N ASP A 249 -4.75 0.50 -23.79
CA ASP A 249 -3.72 1.05 -22.93
C ASP A 249 -3.96 2.54 -22.61
N ILE A 250 -4.48 3.33 -23.54
CA ILE A 250 -4.85 4.74 -23.30
C ILE A 250 -5.87 4.86 -22.16
N LYS A 251 -6.83 3.95 -22.04
CA LYS A 251 -7.79 3.98 -20.92
C LYS A 251 -7.14 3.84 -19.55
N LYS A 252 -5.95 3.24 -19.48
CA LYS A 252 -5.20 3.06 -18.24
C LYS A 252 -4.51 4.34 -17.76
N PHE A 253 -4.35 5.36 -18.62
CA PHE A 253 -3.79 6.65 -18.22
C PHE A 253 -4.72 7.43 -17.28
N THR A 254 -5.98 7.02 -17.21
CA THR A 254 -6.95 7.51 -16.24
C THR A 254 -7.12 6.46 -15.15
N ILE A 255 -6.62 6.75 -13.95
CA ILE A 255 -6.71 5.85 -12.80
C ILE A 255 -7.97 6.21 -12.03
N VAL A 256 -8.87 5.24 -11.88
CA VAL A 256 -10.13 5.41 -11.14
C VAL A 256 -10.17 4.56 -9.88
N ALA A 257 -10.96 4.97 -8.90
CA ALA A 257 -11.14 4.26 -7.65
C ALA A 257 -11.85 2.91 -7.86
N PRO A 258 -11.24 1.76 -7.49
CA PRO A 258 -11.88 0.45 -7.59
C PRO A 258 -12.92 0.21 -6.49
N MET A 259 -12.82 0.94 -5.37
CA MET A 259 -13.71 0.86 -4.22
C MET A 259 -13.93 2.25 -3.60
N ALA A 260 -14.96 2.38 -2.77
CA ALA A 260 -15.15 3.56 -1.96
C ALA A 260 -14.25 3.53 -0.71
N GLY A 261 -13.73 4.68 -0.27
CA GLY A 261 -12.89 4.75 0.91
C GLY A 261 -12.14 6.07 1.08
N LEU A 262 -11.24 6.10 2.03
CA LEU A 262 -10.35 7.22 2.33
C LEU A 262 -9.05 7.09 1.52
N VAL A 263 -8.62 8.17 0.90
CA VAL A 263 -7.38 8.21 0.11
C VAL A 263 -6.19 8.46 1.03
N VAL A 264 -5.22 7.55 1.00
CA VAL A 264 -3.93 7.65 1.71
C VAL A 264 -2.80 7.63 0.69
N MET A 265 -2.01 8.71 0.63
CA MET A 265 -0.87 8.80 -0.29
C MET A 265 0.27 7.88 0.17
N GLN A 266 0.94 7.26 -0.80
CA GLN A 266 2.16 6.51 -0.52
C GLN A 266 3.36 7.44 -0.57
N GLN A 267 4.35 7.14 0.26
CA GLN A 267 5.65 7.79 0.17
C GLN A 267 6.45 7.16 -0.98
N VAL A 268 7.00 7.99 -1.83
CA VAL A 268 7.82 7.60 -2.97
C VAL A 268 9.17 8.30 -2.92
N PHE A 269 10.18 7.70 -3.50
CA PHE A 269 11.48 8.33 -3.64
C PHE A 269 11.42 9.38 -4.76
N ARG A 270 11.61 10.65 -4.39
CA ARG A 270 11.52 11.80 -5.29
C ARG A 270 12.74 12.71 -5.09
N SER A 271 13.47 12.98 -6.15
CA SER A 271 14.61 13.92 -6.13
C SER A 271 15.63 13.70 -5.00
N GLY A 272 15.82 12.45 -4.56
CA GLY A 272 16.77 12.12 -3.49
C GLY A 272 16.16 11.99 -2.10
N GLU A 273 14.88 12.32 -1.92
CA GLU A 273 14.17 12.26 -0.64
C GLU A 273 12.88 11.45 -0.73
N MET A 274 12.41 10.95 0.42
CA MET A 274 11.09 10.32 0.52
C MET A 274 10.02 11.40 0.67
N GLY A 275 9.06 11.42 -0.25
CA GLY A 275 7.97 12.40 -0.26
C GLY A 275 6.69 11.84 -0.85
N GLN A 276 5.61 12.61 -0.76
CA GLN A 276 4.36 12.29 -1.42
C GLN A 276 4.40 12.74 -2.88
N VAL A 277 3.77 11.97 -3.77
CA VAL A 277 3.61 12.33 -5.19
C VAL A 277 2.75 13.59 -5.30
N GLN A 278 3.12 14.48 -6.23
CA GLN A 278 2.42 15.73 -6.54
C GLN A 278 2.07 15.80 -8.03
N GLU A 279 1.14 16.68 -8.36
CA GLU A 279 0.83 17.01 -9.76
C GLU A 279 2.08 17.57 -10.46
N GLY A 280 2.34 17.11 -11.67
CA GLY A 280 3.54 17.47 -12.45
C GLY A 280 4.74 16.54 -12.22
N ASP A 281 4.68 15.62 -11.25
CA ASP A 281 5.78 14.69 -11.00
C ASP A 281 5.90 13.62 -12.10
N GLN A 282 7.13 13.17 -12.29
CA GLN A 282 7.42 12.00 -13.11
C GLN A 282 7.29 10.73 -12.27
N VAL A 283 6.48 9.79 -12.74
CA VAL A 283 6.22 8.51 -12.09
C VAL A 283 6.61 7.35 -13.00
N SER A 284 7.05 6.26 -12.39
CA SER A 284 7.46 5.07 -13.12
C SER A 284 6.33 4.02 -13.15
N ALA A 285 6.26 3.26 -14.24
CA ALA A 285 5.30 2.16 -14.36
C ALA A 285 5.45 1.15 -13.21
N GLY A 286 4.34 0.77 -12.57
CA GLY A 286 4.31 -0.11 -11.40
C GLY A 286 4.53 0.58 -10.06
N GLN A 287 4.89 1.86 -10.03
CA GLN A 287 5.07 2.62 -8.80
C GLN A 287 3.74 2.80 -8.07
N ALA A 288 3.73 2.55 -6.75
CA ALA A 288 2.56 2.78 -5.92
C ALA A 288 2.38 4.30 -5.71
N LEU A 289 1.19 4.82 -6.00
CA LEU A 289 0.84 6.22 -5.83
C LEU A 289 0.10 6.45 -4.51
N MET A 290 -0.93 5.66 -4.27
CA MET A 290 -1.84 5.81 -3.14
C MET A 290 -2.54 4.51 -2.80
N LYS A 291 -3.12 4.43 -1.61
CA LYS A 291 -4.09 3.38 -1.21
C LYS A 291 -5.46 4.02 -1.00
N ILE A 292 -6.51 3.31 -1.34
CA ILE A 292 -7.87 3.60 -0.86
C ILE A 292 -8.13 2.63 0.26
N VAL A 293 -8.46 3.12 1.44
CA VAL A 293 -8.71 2.30 2.62
C VAL A 293 -10.16 2.41 3.05
N ASP A 294 -10.74 1.29 3.44
CA ASP A 294 -12.07 1.27 4.04
C ASP A 294 -11.96 1.62 5.52
N PRO A 295 -12.47 2.80 5.96
CA PRO A 295 -12.37 3.23 7.36
C PRO A 295 -13.15 2.33 8.34
N PHE A 296 -13.98 1.41 7.83
CA PHE A 296 -14.74 0.46 8.65
C PHE A 296 -14.03 -0.87 8.87
N SER A 297 -12.91 -1.08 8.22
CA SER A 297 -12.12 -2.31 8.30
C SER A 297 -10.79 -2.13 9.02
N MET A 298 -10.73 -1.18 9.96
CA MET A 298 -9.49 -0.86 10.68
C MET A 298 -9.04 -2.00 11.60
N GLN A 299 -7.74 -2.14 11.71
CA GLN A 299 -7.05 -3.14 12.51
C GLN A 299 -5.75 -2.58 13.05
N VAL A 300 -5.18 -3.27 14.03
CA VAL A 300 -3.81 -3.05 14.48
C VAL A 300 -2.97 -4.24 14.01
N GLU A 301 -1.95 -3.96 13.25
CA GLU A 301 -0.90 -4.90 12.90
C GLU A 301 0.21 -4.79 13.93
N ALA A 302 0.17 -5.69 14.90
CA ALA A 302 1.11 -5.76 15.99
C ALA A 302 2.10 -6.91 15.80
N VAL A 303 3.18 -6.87 16.58
CA VAL A 303 4.14 -7.97 16.65
C VAL A 303 4.31 -8.42 18.08
N VAL A 304 4.37 -9.73 18.28
CA VAL A 304 4.60 -10.36 19.58
C VAL A 304 5.89 -11.15 19.54
N ASN A 305 6.61 -11.21 20.66
CA ASN A 305 7.80 -12.04 20.75
C ASN A 305 7.42 -13.53 20.59
N GLN A 306 8.29 -14.30 19.98
CA GLN A 306 8.07 -15.73 19.78
C GLN A 306 7.81 -16.48 21.10
N SER A 307 8.44 -16.07 22.22
CA SER A 307 8.21 -16.64 23.55
C SER A 307 6.73 -16.56 23.97
N ASP A 308 6.10 -15.42 23.70
CA ASP A 308 4.76 -15.12 24.17
C ASP A 308 3.68 -15.54 23.13
N SER A 309 4.12 -15.81 21.90
CA SER A 309 3.22 -16.14 20.78
C SER A 309 2.38 -17.39 21.02
N SER A 310 2.88 -18.32 21.85
CA SER A 310 2.16 -19.55 22.22
C SER A 310 0.87 -19.31 23.02
N GLU A 311 0.74 -18.15 23.66
CA GLU A 311 -0.42 -17.78 24.47
C GLU A 311 -1.54 -17.15 23.64
N PHE A 312 -1.22 -16.69 22.42
CA PHE A 312 -2.18 -16.04 21.54
C PHE A 312 -3.07 -17.04 20.81
N ARG A 313 -4.36 -16.75 20.73
CA ARG A 313 -5.37 -17.52 20.01
C ARG A 313 -6.27 -16.57 19.21
N ILE A 314 -6.70 -17.01 18.04
CA ILE A 314 -7.72 -16.29 17.25
C ILE A 314 -9.02 -16.23 18.05
N GLY A 315 -9.65 -15.08 18.08
CA GLY A 315 -10.88 -14.81 18.81
C GLY A 315 -10.69 -14.26 20.22
N GLN A 316 -9.46 -14.18 20.75
CA GLN A 316 -9.20 -13.54 22.03
C GLN A 316 -9.61 -12.07 22.00
N LYS A 317 -10.25 -11.59 23.09
CA LYS A 317 -10.64 -10.20 23.24
C LYS A 317 -9.42 -9.32 23.43
N ALA A 318 -9.49 -8.11 22.91
CA ALA A 318 -8.44 -7.13 23.06
C ALA A 318 -9.01 -5.73 23.30
N VAL A 319 -8.24 -4.89 23.98
CA VAL A 319 -8.48 -3.46 24.09
C VAL A 319 -7.39 -2.75 23.31
N VAL A 320 -7.80 -1.99 22.30
CA VAL A 320 -6.88 -1.27 21.40
C VAL A 320 -6.85 0.20 21.80
N GLY A 321 -5.66 0.78 21.88
CA GLY A 321 -5.43 2.20 22.09
C GLY A 321 -4.47 2.78 21.04
N LEU A 322 -4.56 4.09 20.85
CA LEU A 322 -3.69 4.86 19.97
C LEU A 322 -2.72 5.68 20.81
N ASP A 323 -1.43 5.68 20.44
CA ASP A 323 -0.43 6.47 21.16
C ASP A 323 -0.69 7.99 21.02
N ALA A 324 -1.23 8.40 19.85
CA ALA A 324 -1.58 9.79 19.58
C ALA A 324 -2.83 10.27 20.38
N PHE A 325 -3.68 9.35 20.82
CA PHE A 325 -4.94 9.64 21.52
C PHE A 325 -5.14 8.67 22.69
N PRO A 326 -4.42 8.86 23.81
CA PRO A 326 -4.40 7.91 24.94
C PRO A 326 -5.76 7.72 25.64
N GLU A 327 -6.69 8.68 25.47
CA GLU A 327 -8.04 8.62 26.00
C GLU A 327 -8.96 7.67 25.23
N LEU A 328 -8.62 7.34 23.98
CA LEU A 328 -9.43 6.48 23.14
C LEU A 328 -9.09 5.01 23.40
N ARG A 329 -10.12 4.23 23.69
CA ARG A 329 -10.02 2.79 23.83
C ARG A 329 -11.11 2.13 23.00
N PHE A 330 -10.69 1.22 22.14
CA PHE A 330 -11.58 0.46 21.28
C PHE A 330 -11.60 -1.00 21.71
N LYS A 331 -12.75 -1.62 21.60
CA LYS A 331 -12.84 -3.07 21.72
C LYS A 331 -12.33 -3.70 20.43
N GLY A 332 -11.73 -4.85 20.56
CA GLY A 332 -11.25 -5.61 19.41
C GLY A 332 -11.08 -7.07 19.74
N HIS A 333 -10.63 -7.82 18.77
CA HIS A 333 -10.30 -9.23 18.94
C HIS A 333 -9.16 -9.63 18.01
N VAL A 334 -8.40 -10.63 18.42
CA VAL A 334 -7.36 -11.23 17.56
C VAL A 334 -8.04 -11.97 16.42
N TYR A 335 -7.81 -11.55 15.18
CA TYR A 335 -8.38 -12.18 14.00
C TYR A 335 -7.36 -12.99 13.20
N SER A 336 -6.07 -12.69 13.33
CA SER A 336 -5.01 -13.42 12.64
C SER A 336 -3.73 -13.50 13.46
N ILE A 337 -3.02 -14.61 13.30
CA ILE A 337 -1.69 -14.82 13.86
C ILE A 337 -0.83 -15.33 12.71
N GLY A 338 0.32 -14.68 12.48
CA GLY A 338 1.20 -15.01 11.37
C GLY A 338 1.82 -16.41 11.53
N ALA A 339 1.82 -17.17 10.46
CA ALA A 339 2.43 -18.51 10.41
C ALA A 339 3.97 -18.46 10.34
N LEU A 340 4.56 -17.30 10.01
CA LEU A 340 5.99 -17.11 9.88
C LEU A 340 6.45 -16.03 10.86
N ALA A 341 7.48 -16.35 11.63
CA ALA A 341 8.15 -15.37 12.47
C ALA A 341 9.09 -14.50 11.63
N ILE A 342 8.93 -13.18 11.77
CA ILE A 342 9.76 -12.17 11.12
C ILE A 342 10.93 -11.76 12.01
N ARG A 343 12.02 -11.27 11.42
CA ARG A 343 13.17 -10.77 12.18
C ARG A 343 12.88 -9.38 12.74
N SER A 344 13.30 -9.15 13.98
CA SER A 344 13.22 -7.83 14.62
C SER A 344 14.45 -7.00 14.25
N GLY A 345 14.36 -6.23 13.17
CA GLY A 345 15.41 -5.27 12.77
C GLY A 345 16.74 -5.88 12.31
N ARG A 346 17.73 -5.01 12.08
CA ARG A 346 19.07 -5.39 11.61
C ARG A 346 20.02 -5.83 12.75
N GLU A 347 19.78 -5.39 13.98
CA GLU A 347 20.72 -5.58 15.10
C GLU A 347 20.49 -6.87 15.89
N ASN A 348 19.25 -7.41 15.93
CA ASN A 348 18.91 -8.59 16.73
C ASN A 348 18.56 -9.80 15.86
N PHE A 349 19.57 -10.50 15.38
CA PHE A 349 19.42 -11.69 14.52
C PHE A 349 18.62 -12.84 15.17
N TYR A 350 18.64 -12.93 16.49
CA TYR A 350 18.04 -14.06 17.24
C TYR A 350 16.61 -13.79 17.70
N VAL A 351 16.18 -12.51 17.75
CA VAL A 351 14.83 -12.17 18.19
C VAL A 351 13.87 -12.37 17.02
N ARG A 352 12.91 -13.25 17.21
CA ARG A 352 11.84 -13.54 16.26
C ARG A 352 10.53 -13.00 16.78
N ASN A 353 9.83 -12.29 15.93
CA ASN A 353 8.52 -11.74 16.23
C ASN A 353 7.47 -12.40 15.34
N VAL A 354 6.34 -12.70 15.91
CA VAL A 354 5.17 -13.24 15.20
C VAL A 354 4.20 -12.07 14.96
N PRO A 355 3.80 -11.79 13.72
CA PRO A 355 2.80 -10.77 13.47
C PRO A 355 1.44 -11.22 13.98
N VAL A 356 0.72 -10.31 14.63
CA VAL A 356 -0.63 -10.53 15.16
C VAL A 356 -1.53 -9.41 14.67
N GLY A 357 -2.63 -9.77 14.02
CA GLY A 357 -3.67 -8.83 13.59
C GLY A 357 -4.80 -8.75 14.61
N VAL A 358 -5.07 -7.55 15.11
CA VAL A 358 -6.17 -7.27 16.02
C VAL A 358 -7.21 -6.42 15.29
N ALA A 359 -8.37 -6.98 15.01
CA ALA A 359 -9.49 -6.27 14.41
C ALA A 359 -10.10 -5.32 15.43
N VAL A 360 -10.41 -4.09 15.02
CA VAL A 360 -11.01 -3.06 15.88
C VAL A 360 -12.50 -2.98 15.64
N GLU A 361 -13.27 -2.94 16.71
CA GLU A 361 -14.71 -2.78 16.68
C GLU A 361 -15.07 -1.31 16.94
N GLY A 362 -15.86 -0.72 16.05
CA GLY A 362 -16.31 0.67 16.19
C GLY A 362 -15.79 1.59 15.08
N ARG A 363 -16.17 2.86 15.18
CA ARG A 363 -15.84 3.93 14.22
C ARG A 363 -15.35 5.15 14.97
N ASP A 364 -14.20 5.65 14.59
CA ASP A 364 -13.75 6.98 14.99
C ASP A 364 -12.94 7.60 13.84
N ALA A 365 -13.22 8.84 13.51
CA ALA A 365 -12.53 9.55 12.42
C ALA A 365 -11.02 9.76 12.69
N ARG A 366 -10.62 9.66 13.97
CA ARG A 366 -9.21 9.76 14.40
C ARG A 366 -8.44 8.45 14.21
N PHE A 367 -9.15 7.35 13.96
CA PHE A 367 -8.53 6.04 13.69
C PHE A 367 -8.15 5.95 12.21
N ILE A 368 -7.03 6.58 11.87
CA ILE A 368 -6.48 6.59 10.51
C ILE A 368 -5.34 5.56 10.38
N PRO A 369 -5.02 5.07 9.17
CA PRO A 369 -3.89 4.18 8.95
C PRO A 369 -2.54 4.80 9.30
N ASP A 370 -1.57 3.93 9.55
CA ASP A 370 -0.16 4.24 9.79
C ASP A 370 0.11 5.04 11.09
N LEU A 371 -0.83 5.02 12.08
CA LEU A 371 -0.60 5.51 13.44
C LEU A 371 0.00 4.41 14.32
N SER A 372 0.86 4.81 15.26
CA SER A 372 1.32 3.93 16.34
C SER A 372 0.14 3.57 17.26
N ALA A 373 0.00 2.30 17.53
CA ALA A 373 -1.08 1.75 18.33
C ALA A 373 -0.59 0.58 19.18
N TRP A 374 -1.32 0.31 20.24
CA TRP A 374 -1.11 -0.86 21.08
C TRP A 374 -2.42 -1.64 21.25
N ALA A 375 -2.28 -2.91 21.55
CA ALA A 375 -3.40 -3.77 21.91
C ALA A 375 -3.07 -4.58 23.17
N ASP A 376 -3.93 -4.50 24.18
CA ASP A 376 -3.91 -5.36 25.35
C ASP A 376 -4.79 -6.58 25.06
N VAL A 377 -4.17 -7.70 24.74
CA VAL A 377 -4.86 -8.94 24.38
C VAL A 377 -5.07 -9.80 25.64
N GLU A 378 -6.31 -10.17 25.93
CA GLU A 378 -6.66 -11.06 27.05
C GLU A 378 -6.20 -12.49 26.71
N VAL A 379 -5.05 -12.88 27.26
CA VAL A 379 -4.50 -14.23 27.02
C VAL A 379 -5.04 -15.28 28.00
N GLU A 380 -5.45 -14.83 29.20
CA GLU A 380 -6.01 -15.70 30.21
C GLU A 380 -7.11 -14.97 31.00
N ARG A 381 -8.22 -15.64 31.22
CA ARG A 381 -9.34 -15.18 32.04
C ARG A 381 -9.80 -16.28 32.97
N GLN A 382 -9.68 -16.05 34.29
CA GLN A 382 -10.15 -16.95 35.32
C GLN A 382 -11.22 -16.26 36.15
N GLU A 383 -12.43 -16.82 36.19
CA GLU A 383 -13.57 -16.27 36.93
C GLU A 383 -13.74 -17.03 38.26
N ASN A 384 -14.24 -16.32 39.27
CA ASN A 384 -14.50 -16.90 40.60
C ASN A 384 -13.25 -17.49 41.28
N VAL A 385 -12.13 -16.78 41.18
CA VAL A 385 -10.85 -17.18 41.83
C VAL A 385 -10.53 -16.27 43.01
N LEU A 386 -9.80 -16.82 44.00
CA LEU A 386 -9.30 -16.03 45.14
C LEU A 386 -8.16 -15.14 44.68
N LEU A 387 -8.35 -13.84 44.81
CA LEU A 387 -7.38 -12.83 44.43
C LEU A 387 -6.70 -12.24 45.66
N VAL A 388 -5.38 -12.21 45.61
CA VAL A 388 -4.53 -11.59 46.64
C VAL A 388 -3.59 -10.60 45.93
N PRO A 389 -3.42 -9.39 46.47
CA PRO A 389 -2.42 -8.48 45.91
C PRO A 389 -1.05 -9.14 45.83
N ARG A 390 -0.34 -8.91 44.71
CA ARG A 390 0.97 -9.51 44.47
C ARG A 390 1.99 -9.21 45.58
N GLU A 391 1.88 -8.02 46.19
CA GLU A 391 2.69 -7.57 47.29
C GLU A 391 2.56 -8.48 48.54
N ALA A 392 1.39 -9.12 48.76
CA ALA A 392 1.13 -9.97 49.90
C ALA A 392 1.68 -11.41 49.73
N VAL A 393 2.08 -11.77 48.51
CA VAL A 393 2.65 -13.09 48.21
C VAL A 393 4.14 -13.02 48.22
N GLN A 394 4.76 -13.75 49.15
CA GLN A 394 6.21 -13.74 49.37
C GLN A 394 6.79 -15.13 49.12
N SER A 395 8.07 -15.18 48.74
CA SER A 395 8.82 -16.43 48.57
C SER A 395 9.86 -16.54 49.70
N GLU A 396 9.73 -17.59 50.50
CA GLU A 396 10.67 -17.90 51.58
C GLU A 396 11.09 -19.37 51.53
N GLY A 397 12.39 -19.58 51.41
CA GLY A 397 12.94 -20.95 51.39
C GLY A 397 12.48 -21.81 50.20
N GLY A 398 12.05 -21.16 49.09
CA GLY A 398 11.52 -21.86 47.91
C GLY A 398 10.01 -22.12 47.96
N GLU A 399 9.36 -21.78 49.10
CA GLU A 399 7.91 -21.87 49.24
C GLU A 399 7.24 -20.51 49.07
N THR A 400 6.04 -20.53 48.50
CA THR A 400 5.20 -19.34 48.41
C THR A 400 4.32 -19.22 49.66
N VAL A 401 4.48 -18.08 50.37
CA VAL A 401 3.83 -17.88 51.68
C VAL A 401 3.07 -16.56 51.72
N VAL A 402 2.02 -16.54 52.54
CA VAL A 402 1.22 -15.33 52.84
C VAL A 402 1.06 -15.25 54.36
N TYR A 403 1.09 -14.02 54.89
CA TYR A 403 0.86 -13.77 56.31
C TYR A 403 -0.59 -13.42 56.54
N VAL A 404 -1.34 -14.32 57.18
CA VAL A 404 -2.75 -14.16 57.49
C VAL A 404 -2.90 -13.51 58.86
N LYS A 405 -3.70 -12.42 58.98
CA LYS A 405 -3.96 -11.75 60.24
C LYS A 405 -4.90 -12.58 61.10
N ARG A 406 -4.51 -12.86 62.34
CA ARG A 406 -5.26 -13.48 63.39
C ARG A 406 -5.43 -12.53 64.56
N ALA A 407 -6.26 -12.88 65.57
CA ALA A 407 -6.50 -12.09 66.77
C ALA A 407 -5.17 -11.88 67.55
N SER A 408 -4.23 -12.83 67.53
CA SER A 408 -2.95 -12.80 68.25
C SER A 408 -1.74 -12.38 67.41
N GLY A 409 -1.91 -11.92 66.16
CA GLY A 409 -0.83 -11.56 65.29
C GLY A 409 -0.97 -12.06 63.86
N PHE A 410 0.14 -12.36 63.20
CA PHE A 410 0.18 -12.87 61.84
C PHE A 410 0.66 -14.31 61.81
N GLU A 411 -0.11 -15.13 61.14
CA GLU A 411 0.17 -16.58 60.90
C GLU A 411 0.82 -16.74 59.52
N LYS A 412 2.03 -17.28 59.45
CA LYS A 412 2.65 -17.66 58.17
C LYS A 412 1.94 -18.90 57.63
N ARG A 413 1.46 -18.81 56.38
CA ARG A 413 0.77 -19.92 55.74
C ARG A 413 1.31 -20.13 54.33
N THR A 414 1.70 -21.38 54.05
CA THR A 414 2.09 -21.78 52.69
C THR A 414 0.84 -21.85 51.80
N VAL A 415 0.93 -21.24 50.61
CA VAL A 415 -0.15 -21.20 49.63
C VAL A 415 0.30 -21.71 48.29
N GLN A 416 -0.61 -22.27 47.53
CA GLN A 416 -0.38 -22.59 46.12
C GLN A 416 -0.79 -21.38 45.27
N ALA A 417 0.20 -20.66 44.74
CA ALA A 417 -0.01 -19.58 43.82
C ALA A 417 -0.25 -20.11 42.40
N GLY A 418 -1.25 -19.57 41.73
CA GLY A 418 -1.56 -19.81 40.32
C GLY A 418 -1.06 -18.67 39.43
N SER A 419 -1.84 -18.38 38.37
CA SER A 419 -1.58 -17.27 37.45
C SER A 419 -1.65 -15.93 38.20
N HIS A 420 -0.92 -14.94 37.67
CA HIS A 420 -0.92 -13.57 38.22
C HIS A 420 -1.01 -12.53 37.10
N ASP A 421 -1.56 -11.39 37.45
CA ASP A 421 -1.48 -10.17 36.64
C ASP A 421 -0.49 -9.17 37.23
N ALA A 422 -0.52 -7.92 36.78
CA ALA A 422 0.36 -6.86 37.29
C ALA A 422 0.14 -6.56 38.78
N THR A 423 -1.07 -6.78 39.31
CA THR A 423 -1.54 -6.33 40.63
C THR A 423 -1.92 -7.45 41.57
N HIS A 424 -2.44 -8.56 41.04
CA HIS A 424 -2.99 -9.68 41.85
C HIS A 424 -2.40 -11.02 41.43
N THR A 425 -2.43 -11.96 42.36
CA THR A 425 -2.10 -13.35 42.16
C THR A 425 -3.30 -14.22 42.57
N VAL A 426 -3.60 -15.20 41.75
CA VAL A 426 -4.61 -16.24 42.08
C VAL A 426 -4.03 -17.17 43.14
N VAL A 427 -4.79 -17.45 44.16
CA VAL A 427 -4.44 -18.51 45.14
C VAL A 427 -5.37 -19.70 44.93
N LEU A 428 -4.76 -20.82 44.55
CA LEU A 428 -5.48 -22.06 44.25
C LEU A 428 -5.83 -22.85 45.54
N ALA A 429 -4.97 -22.80 46.55
CA ALA A 429 -5.18 -23.45 47.84
C ALA A 429 -4.41 -22.72 48.97
N GLY A 430 -4.92 -22.85 50.19
CA GLY A 430 -4.26 -22.31 51.40
C GLY A 430 -4.91 -21.05 52.00
N LEU A 431 -5.87 -20.41 51.32
CA LEU A 431 -6.60 -19.25 51.82
C LEU A 431 -8.12 -19.39 51.64
N GLN A 432 -8.88 -18.62 52.43
CA GLN A 432 -10.33 -18.54 52.33
C GLN A 432 -10.75 -17.09 51.98
N ALA A 433 -11.89 -16.96 51.30
CA ALA A 433 -12.45 -15.66 51.02
C ALA A 433 -12.74 -14.89 52.31
N GLY A 434 -12.38 -13.60 52.36
CA GLY A 434 -12.62 -12.76 53.54
C GLY A 434 -11.49 -12.72 54.56
N GLU A 435 -10.49 -13.64 54.49
CA GLU A 435 -9.32 -13.57 55.35
C GLU A 435 -8.50 -12.27 55.07
N GLN A 436 -7.86 -11.72 56.10
CA GLN A 436 -7.01 -10.55 55.96
C GLN A 436 -5.55 -11.01 55.83
N VAL A 437 -4.88 -10.51 54.80
CA VAL A 437 -3.47 -10.84 54.51
C VAL A 437 -2.59 -9.57 54.61
N ALA A 438 -1.39 -9.73 55.09
CA ALA A 438 -0.43 -8.64 55.19
C ALA A 438 0.17 -8.37 53.80
N LEU A 439 0.30 -7.08 53.45
CA LEU A 439 0.98 -6.66 52.22
C LEU A 439 2.50 -6.64 52.34
N GLU A 440 2.97 -6.57 53.58
CA GLU A 440 4.38 -6.54 53.88
C GLU A 440 4.70 -7.61 54.95
N ARG A 441 5.95 -8.06 55.01
CA ARG A 441 6.37 -9.04 55.99
C ARG A 441 6.23 -8.48 57.40
N PRO A 442 5.43 -9.09 58.27
CA PRO A 442 5.36 -8.71 59.68
C PRO A 442 6.75 -8.90 60.34
N LYS A 443 7.17 -7.92 61.12
CA LYS A 443 8.40 -8.01 61.91
C LYS A 443 8.23 -8.86 63.14
#